data_f438f64a9ff239b63fe22bc1fef3c778
#
_entry.id   f438f64a9ff239b63fe22bc1fef3c778
#
_cell.length_a   1.000
_cell.length_b   1.000
_cell.length_c   1.000
_cell.angle_alpha   90.00
_cell.angle_beta   90.00
_cell.angle_gamma   90.00
#
_symmetry.space_group_name_H-M   'P 1'
#
loop_
_entity.id
_entity.type
_entity.pdbx_description
1 polymer ?
#
loop_
_entity_poly.entity_id
_entity_poly.type
_entity_poly.pdbx_seq_one_letter_code
_entity_poly.pdbx_strand_id
1 'polypeptide(L)'
;MIPALIRKMIESPDEIVLWGDGSPSREYLFVEDCAEGFLLTADHYDGAEPVNLGTGVETTIRETAELVAELVGFTGRITWDESMPNGQPRRSLDATRAKELFGFEARTPLREGLERTIAWYRAQAPVHAAR
;
A
#
# COMPACT_ATOMS: atom_id res chain seq x y z
N MET A 1 -1.14 1.88 -6.75
CA MET A 1 -2.01 0.68 -6.72
C MET A 1 -3.14 0.83 -5.71
N ILE A 2 -2.88 0.93 -4.39
CA ILE A 2 -3.93 1.02 -3.34
C ILE A 2 -5.00 2.08 -3.62
N PRO A 3 -4.70 3.36 -3.91
CA PRO A 3 -5.74 4.35 -4.18
C PRO A 3 -6.62 4.01 -5.40
N ALA A 4 -6.03 3.37 -6.41
CA ALA A 4 -6.78 2.94 -7.60
C ALA A 4 -7.71 1.75 -7.30
N LEU A 5 -7.30 0.81 -6.43
CA LEU A 5 -8.18 -0.27 -5.96
C LEU A 5 -9.36 0.26 -5.17
N ILE A 6 -9.10 1.13 -4.19
CA ILE A 6 -10.14 1.76 -3.36
C ILE A 6 -11.16 2.47 -4.26
N ARG A 7 -10.69 3.31 -5.19
CA ARG A 7 -11.55 4.03 -6.11
C ARG A 7 -12.38 3.09 -6.98
N LYS A 8 -11.74 2.12 -7.64
CA LYS A 8 -12.44 1.17 -8.52
C LYS A 8 -13.54 0.42 -7.78
N MET A 9 -13.28 -0.06 -6.56
CA MET A 9 -14.25 -0.83 -5.78
C MET A 9 -15.41 0.03 -5.26
N ILE A 10 -15.18 1.32 -5.03
CA ILE A 10 -16.24 2.25 -4.63
C ILE A 10 -17.09 2.69 -5.83
N GLU A 11 -16.46 2.95 -6.99
CA GLU A 11 -17.13 3.48 -8.19
C GLU A 11 -17.79 2.39 -9.05
N SER A 12 -17.34 1.13 -8.96
CA SER A 12 -17.83 -0.01 -9.77
C SER A 12 -18.25 -1.16 -8.85
N PRO A 13 -19.46 -1.11 -8.27
CA PRO A 13 -19.87 -2.04 -7.22
C PRO A 13 -20.09 -3.48 -7.69
N ASP A 14 -20.30 -3.73 -8.98
CA ASP A 14 -20.65 -5.04 -9.51
C ASP A 14 -19.43 -5.89 -9.89
N GLU A 15 -18.45 -5.29 -10.55
CA GLU A 15 -17.26 -5.99 -11.02
C GLU A 15 -16.08 -5.05 -11.20
N ILE A 16 -14.88 -5.54 -10.86
CA ILE A 16 -13.62 -4.91 -11.22
C ILE A 16 -12.70 -5.89 -11.93
N VAL A 17 -11.96 -5.42 -12.93
CA VAL A 17 -10.94 -6.19 -13.63
C VAL A 17 -9.57 -5.69 -13.20
N LEU A 18 -8.72 -6.62 -12.75
CA LEU A 18 -7.33 -6.41 -12.37
C LEU A 18 -6.40 -7.17 -13.34
N TRP A 19 -5.26 -6.57 -13.65
CA TRP A 19 -4.28 -7.15 -14.58
C TRP A 19 -3.44 -8.23 -13.93
N GLY A 20 -3.09 -9.25 -14.72
CA GLY A 20 -2.27 -10.38 -14.32
C GLY A 20 -3.05 -11.39 -13.49
N ASP A 21 -2.35 -12.19 -12.70
CA ASP A 21 -2.91 -13.25 -11.85
C ASP A 21 -2.93 -12.89 -10.35
N GLY A 22 -2.39 -11.72 -9.98
CA GLY A 22 -2.30 -11.25 -8.60
C GLY A 22 -1.17 -11.88 -7.77
N SER A 23 -0.33 -12.74 -8.35
CA SER A 23 0.78 -13.40 -7.65
C SER A 23 1.94 -12.49 -7.23
N PRO A 24 2.27 -11.38 -7.93
CA PRO A 24 3.37 -10.52 -7.51
C PRO A 24 3.19 -9.98 -6.10
N SER A 25 4.30 -9.91 -5.34
CA SER A 25 4.29 -9.35 -3.99
C SER A 25 4.80 -7.90 -3.95
N ARG A 26 4.28 -7.16 -2.99
CA ARG A 26 4.65 -5.77 -2.69
C ARG A 26 4.76 -5.58 -1.19
N GLU A 27 5.55 -4.59 -0.83
CA GLU A 27 5.64 -4.06 0.51
C GLU A 27 4.96 -2.69 0.54
N TYR A 28 4.26 -2.40 1.63
CA TYR A 28 3.52 -1.16 1.80
C TYR A 28 3.89 -0.50 3.13
N LEU A 29 4.47 0.68 3.04
CA LEU A 29 4.77 1.51 4.21
C LEU A 29 3.68 2.56 4.37
N PHE A 30 3.11 2.66 5.57
CA PHE A 30 2.12 3.68 5.88
C PHE A 30 2.76 5.07 5.91
N VAL A 31 2.02 6.09 5.46
CA VAL A 31 2.56 7.44 5.26
C VAL A 31 3.09 8.08 6.53
N GLU A 32 2.47 7.83 7.69
CA GLU A 32 2.94 8.38 8.97
C GLU A 32 4.21 7.69 9.46
N ASP A 33 4.32 6.36 9.31
CA ASP A 33 5.58 5.65 9.57
C ASP A 33 6.70 6.14 8.64
N CYS A 34 6.38 6.42 7.37
CA CYS A 34 7.32 6.99 6.44
C CYS A 34 7.79 8.39 6.89
N ALA A 35 6.86 9.24 7.34
CA ALA A 35 7.19 10.57 7.86
C ALA A 35 8.05 10.49 9.13
N GLU A 36 7.73 9.59 10.06
CA GLU A 36 8.58 9.32 11.24
C GLU A 36 9.99 8.89 10.82
N GLY A 37 10.09 7.98 9.84
CA GLY A 37 11.38 7.54 9.31
C GLY A 37 12.21 8.68 8.73
N PHE A 38 11.61 9.63 8.02
CA PHE A 38 12.31 10.83 7.53
C PHE A 38 12.79 11.73 8.68
N LEU A 39 11.97 11.94 9.71
CA LEU A 39 12.38 12.75 10.87
C LEU A 39 13.54 12.09 11.61
N LEU A 40 13.47 10.79 11.89
CA LEU A 40 14.57 10.04 12.51
C LEU A 40 15.85 10.10 11.66
N THR A 41 15.73 9.97 10.35
CA THR A 41 16.88 10.09 9.43
C THR A 41 17.51 11.49 9.52
N ALA A 42 16.70 12.55 9.53
CA ALA A 42 17.19 13.92 9.63
C ALA A 42 17.89 14.22 10.97
N ASP A 43 17.41 13.63 12.04
CA ASP A 43 17.94 13.88 13.40
C ASP A 43 19.19 13.02 13.73
N HIS A 44 19.34 11.83 13.13
CA HIS A 44 20.29 10.83 13.59
C HIS A 44 21.23 10.27 12.51
N TYR A 45 21.06 10.67 11.24
CA TYR A 45 21.86 10.13 10.14
C TYR A 45 22.51 11.24 9.30
N ASP A 46 23.84 11.30 9.33
CA ASP A 46 24.67 12.25 8.57
C ASP A 46 25.59 11.52 7.56
N GLY A 47 25.19 10.34 7.12
CA GLY A 47 25.94 9.53 6.16
C GLY A 47 25.54 9.83 4.72
N ALA A 48 26.45 9.54 3.76
CA ALA A 48 26.19 9.71 2.31
C ALA A 48 25.46 8.51 1.68
N GLU A 49 25.45 7.35 2.35
CA GLU A 49 24.90 6.12 1.81
C GLU A 49 23.37 6.09 1.91
N PRO A 50 22.65 5.61 0.89
CA PRO A 50 21.20 5.51 0.96
C PRO A 50 20.74 4.51 2.03
N VAL A 51 19.62 4.83 2.70
CA VAL A 51 18.98 3.97 3.69
C VAL A 51 17.54 3.72 3.27
N ASN A 52 17.11 2.45 3.26
CA ASN A 52 15.73 2.08 2.95
C ASN A 52 14.85 2.25 4.18
N LEU A 53 13.66 2.82 3.97
CA LEU A 53 12.56 2.81 4.94
C LEU A 53 11.51 1.84 4.43
N GLY A 54 11.20 0.80 5.21
CA GLY A 54 10.27 -0.24 4.81
C GLY A 54 9.73 -0.99 6.04
N THR A 55 8.80 -1.91 5.78
CA THR A 55 8.18 -2.76 6.81
C THR A 55 8.83 -4.13 6.92
N GLY A 56 9.49 -4.57 5.84
CA GLY A 56 9.97 -5.96 5.68
C GLY A 56 8.85 -6.98 5.48
N VAL A 57 7.58 -6.57 5.38
CA VAL A 57 6.42 -7.46 5.23
C VAL A 57 5.89 -7.39 3.81
N GLU A 58 5.89 -8.53 3.14
CA GLU A 58 5.39 -8.66 1.78
C GLU A 58 3.95 -9.20 1.76
N THR A 59 3.15 -8.65 0.87
CA THR A 59 1.77 -9.07 0.62
C THR A 59 1.56 -9.16 -0.88
N THR A 60 0.90 -10.21 -1.37
CA THR A 60 0.59 -10.34 -2.79
C THR A 60 -0.43 -9.29 -3.24
N ILE A 61 -0.44 -9.01 -4.54
CA ILE A 61 -1.46 -8.13 -5.15
C ILE A 61 -2.85 -8.68 -4.91
N ARG A 62 -3.00 -10.02 -4.95
CA ARG A 62 -4.27 -10.70 -4.68
C ARG A 62 -4.75 -10.48 -3.25
N GLU A 63 -3.91 -10.79 -2.24
CA GLU A 63 -4.24 -10.55 -0.84
C GLU A 63 -4.54 -9.08 -0.55
N THR A 64 -3.79 -8.17 -1.19
CA THR A 64 -4.04 -6.72 -1.05
C THR A 64 -5.41 -6.34 -1.63
N ALA A 65 -5.78 -6.88 -2.80
CA ALA A 65 -7.07 -6.59 -3.42
C ALA A 65 -8.23 -7.15 -2.58
N GLU A 66 -8.10 -8.38 -2.06
CA GLU A 66 -9.07 -9.01 -1.18
C GLU A 66 -9.25 -8.23 0.12
N LEU A 67 -8.15 -7.78 0.73
CA LEU A 67 -8.20 -6.96 1.95
C LEU A 67 -8.86 -5.60 1.70
N VAL A 68 -8.55 -4.93 0.59
CA VAL A 68 -9.22 -3.67 0.22
C VAL A 68 -10.70 -3.90 -0.02
N ALA A 69 -11.09 -4.99 -0.72
CA ALA A 69 -12.49 -5.34 -0.96
C ALA A 69 -13.26 -5.52 0.36
N GLU A 70 -12.69 -6.28 1.29
CA GLU A 70 -13.26 -6.45 2.64
C GLU A 70 -13.49 -5.10 3.32
N LEU A 71 -12.46 -4.26 3.38
CA LEU A 71 -12.48 -2.99 4.12
C LEU A 71 -13.39 -1.92 3.50
N VAL A 72 -13.55 -1.92 2.17
CA VAL A 72 -14.51 -1.01 1.51
C VAL A 72 -15.93 -1.56 1.49
N GLY A 73 -16.13 -2.84 1.85
CA GLY A 73 -17.42 -3.52 1.76
C GLY A 73 -17.82 -3.85 0.32
N PHE A 74 -16.85 -4.13 -0.55
CA PHE A 74 -17.09 -4.52 -1.94
C PHE A 74 -17.64 -5.95 -2.00
N THR A 75 -18.83 -6.11 -2.60
CA THR A 75 -19.50 -7.40 -2.77
C THR A 75 -19.54 -7.90 -4.21
N GLY A 76 -18.96 -7.11 -5.12
CA GLY A 76 -18.86 -7.45 -6.54
C GLY A 76 -17.80 -8.51 -6.82
N ARG A 77 -17.60 -8.78 -8.11
CA ARG A 77 -16.63 -9.77 -8.58
C ARG A 77 -15.26 -9.12 -8.82
N ILE A 78 -14.19 -9.78 -8.39
CA ILE A 78 -12.82 -9.46 -8.79
C ILE A 78 -12.40 -10.45 -9.87
N THR A 79 -12.19 -9.96 -11.09
CA THR A 79 -11.74 -10.75 -12.24
C THR A 79 -10.28 -10.39 -12.55
N TRP A 80 -9.48 -11.42 -12.84
CA TRP A 80 -8.06 -11.27 -13.20
C TRP A 80 -7.89 -11.47 -14.71
N ASP A 81 -7.31 -10.47 -15.37
CA ASP A 81 -6.96 -10.54 -16.79
C ASP A 81 -5.51 -11.00 -16.94
N GLU A 82 -5.34 -12.32 -17.03
CA GLU A 82 -4.03 -12.96 -17.18
C GLU A 82 -3.37 -12.71 -18.54
N SER A 83 -4.10 -12.16 -19.53
CA SER A 83 -3.51 -11.74 -20.78
C SER A 83 -2.66 -10.47 -20.64
N MET A 84 -2.83 -9.75 -19.54
CA MET A 84 -2.10 -8.54 -19.20
C MET A 84 -0.89 -8.88 -18.30
N PRO A 85 0.20 -8.09 -18.38
CA PRO A 85 1.43 -8.40 -17.64
C PRO A 85 1.26 -8.25 -16.13
N ASN A 86 1.85 -9.18 -15.38
CA ASN A 86 1.94 -9.14 -13.91
C ASN A 86 2.84 -7.99 -13.38
N GLY A 87 3.77 -7.49 -14.19
CA GLY A 87 4.82 -6.58 -13.74
C GLY A 87 5.94 -7.32 -12.99
N GLN A 88 6.66 -6.62 -12.11
CA GLN A 88 7.75 -7.23 -11.34
C GLN A 88 7.22 -8.26 -10.36
N PRO A 89 7.78 -9.50 -10.33
CA PRO A 89 7.30 -10.56 -9.43
C PRO A 89 7.38 -10.19 -7.95
N ARG A 90 8.45 -9.52 -7.55
CA ARG A 90 8.71 -9.14 -6.15
C ARG A 90 9.25 -7.73 -6.05
N ARG A 91 8.76 -6.96 -5.06
CA ARG A 91 9.30 -5.66 -4.70
C ARG A 91 9.21 -5.46 -3.19
N SER A 92 10.35 -5.59 -2.52
CA SER A 92 10.51 -5.47 -1.08
C SER A 92 11.85 -4.81 -0.79
N LEU A 93 11.96 -4.17 0.37
CA LEU A 93 13.14 -3.47 0.84
C LEU A 93 13.72 -4.19 2.06
N ASP A 94 15.03 -4.16 2.21
CA ASP A 94 15.70 -4.46 3.46
C ASP A 94 15.83 -3.16 4.27
N ALA A 95 15.10 -3.06 5.37
CA ALA A 95 15.09 -1.92 6.28
C ALA A 95 15.98 -2.12 7.51
N THR A 96 16.76 -3.21 7.59
CA THR A 96 17.62 -3.53 8.74
C THR A 96 18.55 -2.37 9.07
N ARG A 97 19.15 -1.75 8.07
CA ARG A 97 20.06 -0.62 8.25
C ARG A 97 19.39 0.60 8.90
N ALA A 98 18.14 0.89 8.58
CA ALA A 98 17.39 1.99 9.22
C ALA A 98 17.18 1.74 10.70
N LYS A 99 16.87 0.49 11.06
CA LYS A 99 16.73 0.08 12.47
C LYS A 99 18.07 0.21 13.22
N GLU A 100 19.17 -0.25 12.65
CA GLU A 100 20.49 -0.22 13.27
C GLU A 100 21.04 1.20 13.44
N LEU A 101 20.85 2.08 12.44
CA LEU A 101 21.43 3.43 12.45
C LEU A 101 20.64 4.43 13.28
N PHE A 102 19.32 4.36 13.25
CA PHE A 102 18.47 5.36 13.92
C PHE A 102 17.16 4.81 14.49
N GLY A 103 17.08 3.49 14.69
CA GLY A 103 15.97 2.85 15.40
C GLY A 103 14.63 2.86 14.67
N PHE A 104 14.60 3.08 13.35
CA PHE A 104 13.35 3.07 12.60
C PHE A 104 12.76 1.66 12.51
N GLU A 105 11.50 1.53 12.89
CA GLU A 105 10.66 0.36 12.67
C GLU A 105 9.26 0.83 12.28
N ALA A 106 8.73 0.34 11.16
CA ALA A 106 7.34 0.59 10.80
C ALA A 106 6.41 -0.10 11.81
N ARG A 107 5.43 0.64 12.33
CA ARG A 107 4.54 0.18 13.41
C ARG A 107 3.10 -0.06 12.96
N THR A 108 2.72 0.50 11.81
CA THR A 108 1.34 0.44 11.31
C THR A 108 1.15 -0.80 10.45
N PRO A 109 0.38 -1.81 10.88
CA PRO A 109 0.04 -2.96 10.05
C PRO A 109 -0.71 -2.55 8.79
N LEU A 110 -0.59 -3.33 7.69
CA LEU A 110 -1.23 -3.03 6.41
C LEU A 110 -2.75 -2.80 6.57
N ARG A 111 -3.43 -3.63 7.34
CA ARG A 111 -4.88 -3.50 7.60
C ARG A 111 -5.22 -2.13 8.19
N GLU A 112 -4.56 -1.74 9.27
CA GLU A 112 -4.79 -0.45 9.93
C GLU A 112 -4.50 0.72 8.99
N GLY A 113 -3.37 0.69 8.27
CA GLY A 113 -3.02 1.71 7.28
C GLY A 113 -4.07 1.84 6.18
N LEU A 114 -4.64 0.71 5.72
CA LEU A 114 -5.72 0.70 4.72
C LEU A 114 -7.03 1.26 5.29
N GLU A 115 -7.42 0.88 6.50
CA GLU A 115 -8.63 1.41 7.17
C GLU A 115 -8.57 2.95 7.27
N ARG A 116 -7.44 3.49 7.72
CA ARG A 116 -7.21 4.92 7.83
C ARG A 116 -7.21 5.61 6.45
N THR A 117 -6.59 4.99 5.45
CA THR A 117 -6.55 5.50 4.07
C THR A 117 -7.95 5.53 3.44
N ILE A 118 -8.76 4.48 3.64
CA ILE A 118 -10.13 4.39 3.14
C ILE A 118 -11.03 5.43 3.83
N ALA A 119 -10.89 5.59 5.13
CA ALA A 119 -11.63 6.60 5.89
C ALA A 119 -11.31 8.02 5.38
N TRP A 120 -10.03 8.31 5.18
CA TRP A 120 -9.58 9.58 4.59
C TRP A 120 -10.15 9.78 3.17
N TYR A 121 -10.07 8.76 2.31
CA TYR A 121 -10.59 8.83 0.93
C TYR A 121 -12.10 9.14 0.92
N ARG A 122 -12.88 8.47 1.76
CA ARG A 122 -14.32 8.71 1.88
C ARG A 122 -14.65 10.12 2.36
N ALA A 123 -13.85 10.66 3.27
CA ALA A 123 -14.03 12.04 3.76
C ALA A 123 -13.72 13.09 2.67
N GLN A 124 -12.86 12.77 1.68
CA GLN A 124 -12.52 13.65 0.55
C GLN A 124 -13.45 13.48 -0.67
N ALA A 125 -14.27 12.42 -0.71
CA ALA A 125 -15.12 12.08 -1.86
C ALA A 125 -16.03 13.24 -2.36
N PRO A 126 -16.56 14.15 -1.53
CA PRO A 126 -17.32 15.31 -2.00
C PRO A 126 -16.52 16.29 -2.85
N VAL A 127 -15.20 16.35 -2.67
CA VAL A 127 -14.31 17.30 -3.38
C VAL A 127 -14.04 16.86 -4.82
N HIS A 128 -14.12 15.58 -5.11
CA HIS A 128 -13.81 15.01 -6.44
C HIS A 128 -15.05 14.82 -7.34
N ALA A 129 -16.25 14.81 -6.77
CA ALA A 129 -17.50 14.72 -7.54
C ALA A 129 -17.93 16.05 -8.23
N ALA A 130 -17.20 17.14 -7.99
CA ALA A 130 -17.50 18.48 -8.52
C ALA A 130 -16.55 18.94 -9.64
N ARG A 131 -15.83 18.01 -10.32
CA ARG A 131 -14.96 18.36 -11.46
C ARG A 131 -15.33 17.62 -12.72
#